data_0479cdd2bf416bd05a158014420b65ac
#
_entry.id   0479cdd2bf416bd05a158014420b65ac
#
_cell.length_a   1.000
_cell.length_b   1.000
_cell.length_c   1.000
_cell.angle_alpha   90.00
_cell.angle_beta   90.00
_cell.angle_gamma   90.00
#
_symmetry.space_group_name_H-M   'P 1'
#
loop_
_entity.id
_entity.type
_entity.pdbx_description
1 polymer ?
#
loop_
_entity_poly.entity_id
_entity_poly.type
_entity_poly.pdbx_seq_one_letter_code
_entity_poly.pdbx_strand_id
1 'polypeptide(L)'
;MISWGSSMNILSLGEKIKKLRKEKNMTLKELAGDRITAAQISHIERDKSHTSRELLEYLASQLDVSVDYLLETKEMQSKKLTDNLILQGEILIKCNDLEKAEDQLNEAIKICDEYKVLDNYATCNFLLADINFKKGKYSESVMGYEKALYYFIKNNDKDKLY
;
A
#
# COMPACT_ATOMS: atom_id res chain seq x y z
N MET A 1 -3.02 20.58 -14.49
CA MET A 1 -3.88 19.37 -14.43
C MET A 1 -2.97 18.20 -14.07
N ILE A 2 -2.84 17.88 -12.79
CA ILE A 2 -2.02 16.74 -12.35
C ILE A 2 -2.92 15.51 -12.48
N SER A 3 -2.60 14.66 -13.45
CA SER A 3 -3.25 13.37 -13.65
C SER A 3 -2.90 12.44 -12.49
N TRP A 4 -3.82 12.26 -11.56
CA TRP A 4 -3.74 11.30 -10.45
C TRP A 4 -4.12 9.87 -10.88
N GLY A 5 -3.80 9.50 -12.11
CA GLY A 5 -4.12 8.21 -12.73
C GLY A 5 -2.94 7.25 -12.87
N SER A 6 -1.90 7.38 -12.04
CA SER A 6 -0.89 6.31 -11.94
C SER A 6 -1.41 5.32 -10.90
N SER A 7 -1.88 4.16 -11.33
CA SER A 7 -2.08 3.00 -10.47
C SER A 7 -0.81 2.84 -9.61
N MET A 8 -0.88 3.24 -8.35
CA MET A 8 0.22 3.00 -7.41
C MET A 8 0.30 1.49 -7.21
N ASN A 9 1.15 0.85 -8.01
CA ASN A 9 1.35 -0.58 -7.94
C ASN A 9 2.08 -0.91 -6.64
N ILE A 10 1.42 -1.65 -5.78
CA ILE A 10 2.03 -2.27 -4.61
C ILE A 10 2.88 -3.44 -5.11
N LEU A 11 4.20 -3.31 -4.98
CA LEU A 11 5.16 -4.19 -5.61
C LEU A 11 6.01 -4.96 -4.58
N SER A 12 6.32 -6.21 -4.88
CA SER A 12 7.34 -6.96 -4.15
C SER A 12 8.74 -6.42 -4.44
N LEU A 13 9.74 -6.90 -3.71
CA LEU A 13 11.16 -6.57 -3.97
C LEU A 13 11.56 -6.88 -5.41
N GLY A 14 11.24 -8.10 -5.89
CA GLY A 14 11.60 -8.52 -7.25
C GLY A 14 10.86 -7.71 -8.32
N GLU A 15 9.59 -7.41 -8.10
CA GLU A 15 8.79 -6.57 -8.99
C GLU A 15 9.33 -5.14 -9.09
N LYS A 16 9.78 -4.55 -7.97
CA LYS A 16 10.43 -3.22 -7.94
C LYS A 16 11.73 -3.23 -8.74
N ILE A 17 12.61 -4.19 -8.47
CA ILE A 17 13.90 -4.34 -9.17
C ILE A 17 13.66 -4.48 -10.68
N LYS A 18 12.73 -5.35 -11.08
CA LYS A 18 12.37 -5.56 -12.49
C LYS A 18 11.83 -4.30 -13.15
N LYS A 19 10.95 -3.56 -12.47
CA LYS A 19 10.37 -2.31 -12.94
C LYS A 19 11.46 -1.26 -13.16
N LEU A 20 12.27 -0.99 -12.13
CA LEU A 20 13.34 -0.01 -12.18
C LEU A 20 14.40 -0.34 -13.26
N ARG A 21 14.80 -1.62 -13.35
CA ARG A 21 15.73 -2.05 -14.41
C ARG A 21 15.18 -1.76 -15.79
N LYS A 22 13.90 -2.06 -16.03
CA LYS A 22 13.24 -1.79 -17.32
C LYS A 22 13.11 -0.30 -17.62
N GLU A 23 12.80 0.52 -16.62
CA GLU A 23 12.73 1.98 -16.75
C GLU A 23 14.08 2.58 -17.12
N LYS A 24 15.19 1.97 -16.66
CA LYS A 24 16.56 2.32 -17.03
C LYS A 24 17.03 1.66 -18.33
N ASN A 25 16.20 0.87 -19.00
CA ASN A 25 16.55 0.10 -20.21
C ASN A 25 17.74 -0.85 -20.01
N MET A 26 17.99 -1.31 -18.79
CA MET A 26 19.09 -2.23 -18.48
C MET A 26 18.70 -3.68 -18.78
N THR A 27 19.65 -4.44 -19.33
CA THR A 27 19.57 -5.91 -19.42
C THR A 27 19.81 -6.56 -18.04
N LEU A 28 19.44 -7.83 -17.90
CA LEU A 28 19.78 -8.59 -16.70
C LEU A 28 21.29 -8.66 -16.45
N LYS A 29 22.09 -8.74 -17.52
CA LYS A 29 23.55 -8.80 -17.44
C LYS A 29 24.16 -7.48 -16.98
N GLU A 30 23.66 -6.35 -17.49
CA GLU A 30 24.11 -5.03 -17.06
C GLU A 30 23.80 -4.77 -15.59
N LEU A 31 22.59 -5.12 -15.12
CA LEU A 31 22.25 -4.99 -13.68
C LEU A 31 23.07 -5.94 -12.81
N ALA A 32 23.41 -7.15 -13.31
CA ALA A 32 24.21 -8.12 -12.57
C ALA A 32 25.66 -7.64 -12.39
N GLY A 33 26.21 -6.93 -13.38
CA GLY A 33 27.60 -6.51 -13.41
C GLY A 33 28.56 -7.69 -13.22
N ASP A 34 29.60 -7.47 -12.42
CA ASP A 34 30.59 -8.50 -12.04
C ASP A 34 30.28 -9.14 -10.67
N ARG A 35 29.17 -8.76 -10.03
CA ARG A 35 28.81 -9.20 -8.68
C ARG A 35 28.07 -10.52 -8.64
N ILE A 36 27.14 -10.71 -9.57
CA ILE A 36 26.28 -11.90 -9.67
C ILE A 36 26.00 -12.24 -11.13
N THR A 37 25.28 -13.32 -11.36
CA THR A 37 24.88 -13.73 -12.70
C THR A 37 23.54 -13.14 -13.14
N ALA A 38 23.32 -13.00 -14.44
CA ALA A 38 22.02 -12.62 -14.99
C ALA A 38 20.88 -13.57 -14.57
N ALA A 39 21.20 -14.86 -14.38
CA ALA A 39 20.26 -15.84 -13.88
C ALA A 39 19.85 -15.55 -12.42
N GLN A 40 20.78 -15.14 -11.57
CA GLN A 40 20.48 -14.74 -10.19
C GLN A 40 19.59 -13.48 -10.15
N ILE A 41 19.85 -12.44 -10.97
CA ILE A 41 18.94 -11.30 -11.11
C ILE A 41 17.55 -11.77 -11.52
N SER A 42 17.44 -12.66 -12.51
CA SER A 42 16.15 -13.20 -12.93
C SER A 42 15.42 -13.96 -11.83
N HIS A 43 16.13 -14.63 -10.93
CA HIS A 43 15.53 -15.28 -9.75
C HIS A 43 15.07 -14.28 -8.72
N ILE A 44 15.84 -13.21 -8.46
CA ILE A 44 15.47 -12.11 -7.56
C ILE A 44 14.20 -11.40 -8.09
N GLU A 45 14.16 -11.06 -9.37
CA GLU A 45 13.00 -10.40 -10.00
C GLU A 45 11.70 -11.23 -9.94
N ARG A 46 11.80 -12.52 -9.65
CA ARG A 46 10.67 -13.43 -9.47
C ARG A 46 10.42 -13.79 -8.00
N ASP A 47 11.06 -13.09 -7.07
CA ASP A 47 11.01 -13.36 -5.62
C ASP A 47 11.36 -14.82 -5.25
N LYS A 48 12.23 -15.47 -6.02
CA LYS A 48 12.64 -16.89 -5.84
C LYS A 48 13.94 -17.06 -5.08
N SER A 49 14.60 -15.99 -4.68
CA SER A 49 15.86 -16.03 -3.93
C SER A 49 15.91 -14.94 -2.88
N HIS A 50 16.53 -15.25 -1.75
CA HIS A 50 16.86 -14.25 -0.75
C HIS A 50 18.00 -13.38 -1.25
N THR A 51 17.94 -12.11 -0.93
CA THR A 51 18.94 -11.10 -1.29
C THR A 51 19.66 -10.65 -0.03
N SER A 52 20.99 -10.80 0.02
CA SER A 52 21.79 -10.29 1.13
C SER A 52 21.74 -8.76 1.18
N ARG A 53 22.04 -8.18 2.35
CA ARG A 53 22.08 -6.73 2.51
C ARG A 53 23.07 -6.06 1.56
N GLU A 54 24.25 -6.64 1.41
CA GLU A 54 25.30 -6.15 0.50
C GLU A 54 24.84 -6.14 -0.97
N LEU A 55 24.09 -7.18 -1.37
CA LEU A 55 23.54 -7.26 -2.72
C LEU A 55 22.39 -6.25 -2.91
N LEU A 56 21.57 -6.01 -1.87
CA LEU A 56 20.54 -4.95 -1.91
C LEU A 56 21.16 -3.57 -2.04
N GLU A 57 22.24 -3.28 -1.31
CA GLU A 57 22.98 -2.02 -1.41
C GLU A 57 23.56 -1.82 -2.82
N TYR A 58 24.12 -2.88 -3.39
CA TYR A 58 24.59 -2.88 -4.78
C TYR A 58 23.45 -2.61 -5.77
N LEU A 59 22.34 -3.34 -5.69
CA LEU A 59 21.20 -3.17 -6.60
C LEU A 59 20.55 -1.79 -6.45
N ALA A 60 20.42 -1.29 -5.23
CA ALA A 60 19.90 0.05 -4.93
C ALA A 60 20.77 1.12 -5.61
N SER A 61 22.11 0.99 -5.50
CA SER A 61 23.07 1.89 -6.17
C SER A 61 22.95 1.85 -7.70
N GLN A 62 22.82 0.66 -8.30
CA GLN A 62 22.68 0.52 -9.76
C GLN A 62 21.35 1.10 -10.27
N LEU A 63 20.31 1.01 -9.44
CA LEU A 63 18.96 1.45 -9.78
C LEU A 63 18.65 2.90 -9.34
N ASP A 64 19.61 3.61 -8.73
CA ASP A 64 19.47 4.96 -8.17
C ASP A 64 18.29 5.12 -7.21
N VAL A 65 18.13 4.15 -6.31
CA VAL A 65 17.10 4.19 -5.27
C VAL A 65 17.72 3.90 -3.90
N SER A 66 17.01 4.21 -2.83
CA SER A 66 17.43 3.83 -1.48
C SER A 66 17.19 2.34 -1.22
N VAL A 67 18.00 1.76 -0.33
CA VAL A 67 17.77 0.39 0.17
C VAL A 67 16.40 0.30 0.87
N ASP A 68 16.01 1.34 1.61
CA ASP A 68 14.72 1.39 2.30
C ASP A 68 13.55 1.29 1.33
N TYR A 69 13.64 1.93 0.16
CA TYR A 69 12.63 1.80 -0.89
C TYR A 69 12.51 0.35 -1.37
N LEU A 70 13.62 -0.36 -1.56
CA LEU A 70 13.61 -1.76 -1.98
C LEU A 70 13.04 -2.67 -0.88
N LEU A 71 13.37 -2.41 0.38
CA LEU A 71 12.92 -3.20 1.54
C LEU A 71 11.47 -2.94 1.95
N GLU A 72 10.85 -1.87 1.44
CA GLU A 72 9.47 -1.55 1.77
C GLU A 72 8.52 -2.67 1.32
N THR A 73 7.89 -3.35 2.28
CA THR A 73 7.00 -4.48 2.02
C THR A 73 5.68 -4.06 1.36
N LYS A 74 4.92 -5.01 0.83
CA LYS A 74 3.58 -4.73 0.27
C LYS A 74 2.64 -4.19 1.35
N GLU A 75 2.75 -4.67 2.58
CA GLU A 75 1.97 -4.18 3.73
C GLU A 75 2.32 -2.72 4.06
N MET A 76 3.60 -2.35 4.07
CA MET A 76 4.02 -0.97 4.29
C MET A 76 3.52 -0.03 3.19
N GLN A 77 3.61 -0.46 1.93
CA GLN A 77 3.13 0.31 0.77
C GLN A 77 1.60 0.49 0.83
N SER A 78 0.88 -0.60 1.11
CA SER A 78 -0.59 -0.57 1.21
C SER A 78 -1.06 0.33 2.37
N LYS A 79 -0.36 0.29 3.52
CA LYS A 79 -0.68 1.17 4.64
C LYS A 79 -0.49 2.63 4.26
N LYS A 80 0.66 3.02 3.69
CA LYS A 80 0.90 4.40 3.24
C LYS A 80 -0.14 4.87 2.22
N LEU A 81 -0.50 4.01 1.26
CA LEU A 81 -1.50 4.34 0.25
C LEU A 81 -2.87 4.56 0.88
N THR A 82 -3.30 3.68 1.77
CA THR A 82 -4.59 3.80 2.45
C THR A 82 -4.63 4.95 3.44
N ASP A 83 -3.52 5.27 4.14
CA ASP A 83 -3.40 6.48 4.96
C ASP A 83 -3.66 7.76 4.12
N ASN A 84 -3.09 7.83 2.91
CA ASN A 84 -3.33 8.96 2.00
C ASN A 84 -4.78 9.03 1.52
N LEU A 85 -5.40 7.91 1.15
CA LEU A 85 -6.80 7.87 0.72
C LEU A 85 -7.75 8.28 1.86
N ILE A 86 -7.47 7.84 3.09
CA ILE A 86 -8.22 8.24 4.29
C ILE A 86 -8.12 9.76 4.49
N LEU A 87 -6.90 10.30 4.45
CA LEU A 87 -6.68 11.75 4.60
C LEU A 87 -7.46 12.55 3.54
N GLN A 88 -7.43 12.11 2.29
CA GLN A 88 -8.21 12.73 1.22
C GLN A 88 -9.72 12.63 1.49
N GLY A 89 -10.20 11.47 1.94
CA GLY A 89 -11.59 11.27 2.35
C GLY A 89 -12.02 12.22 3.47
N GLU A 90 -11.20 12.38 4.52
CA GLU A 90 -11.46 13.31 5.62
C GLU A 90 -11.56 14.78 5.15
N ILE A 91 -10.66 15.19 4.24
CA ILE A 91 -10.69 16.53 3.65
C ILE A 91 -11.99 16.72 2.87
N LEU A 92 -12.39 15.76 2.05
CA LEU A 92 -13.62 15.82 1.25
C LEU A 92 -14.87 15.86 2.15
N ILE A 93 -14.88 15.11 3.27
CA ILE A 93 -15.97 15.18 4.27
C ILE A 93 -16.08 16.60 4.86
N LYS A 94 -14.95 17.22 5.19
CA LYS A 94 -14.92 18.62 5.70
C LYS A 94 -15.39 19.62 4.66
N CYS A 95 -15.11 19.38 3.39
CA CYS A 95 -15.59 20.19 2.27
C CYS A 95 -17.05 19.87 1.88
N ASN A 96 -17.70 18.94 2.58
CA ASN A 96 -19.06 18.44 2.28
C ASN A 96 -19.22 17.80 0.89
N ASP A 97 -18.12 17.35 0.27
CA ASP A 97 -18.14 16.55 -0.97
C ASP A 97 -18.21 15.04 -0.60
N LEU A 98 -19.41 14.65 -0.10
CA LEU A 98 -19.60 13.33 0.51
C LEU A 98 -19.54 12.20 -0.53
N GLU A 99 -19.87 12.44 -1.80
CA GLU A 99 -19.81 11.41 -2.84
C GLU A 99 -18.36 11.04 -3.16
N LYS A 100 -17.52 12.05 -3.41
CA LYS A 100 -16.09 11.77 -3.65
C LYS A 100 -15.38 11.20 -2.43
N ALA A 101 -15.77 11.63 -1.22
CA ALA A 101 -15.24 11.04 0.01
C ALA A 101 -15.56 9.55 0.11
N GLU A 102 -16.80 9.17 -0.21
CA GLU A 102 -17.26 7.78 -0.22
C GLU A 102 -16.46 6.94 -1.23
N ASP A 103 -16.22 7.46 -2.44
CA ASP A 103 -15.42 6.79 -3.47
C ASP A 103 -13.98 6.54 -2.99
N GLN A 104 -13.31 7.55 -2.42
CA GLN A 104 -11.95 7.43 -1.89
C GLN A 104 -11.85 6.39 -0.76
N LEU A 105 -12.79 6.41 0.18
CA LEU A 105 -12.82 5.48 1.30
C LEU A 105 -13.15 4.05 0.87
N ASN A 106 -14.00 3.87 -0.12
CA ASN A 106 -14.29 2.55 -0.69
C ASN A 106 -13.09 1.98 -1.45
N GLU A 107 -12.30 2.81 -2.13
CA GLU A 107 -11.03 2.39 -2.72
C GLU A 107 -10.04 1.95 -1.63
N ALA A 108 -9.90 2.74 -0.56
CA ALA A 108 -9.07 2.39 0.58
C ALA A 108 -9.49 1.04 1.21
N ILE A 109 -10.80 0.79 1.38
CA ILE A 109 -11.32 -0.47 1.93
C ILE A 109 -10.89 -1.68 1.10
N LYS A 110 -10.93 -1.59 -0.23
CA LYS A 110 -10.51 -2.69 -1.11
C LYS A 110 -9.05 -3.04 -0.89
N ILE A 111 -8.18 -2.04 -0.80
CA ILE A 111 -6.76 -2.22 -0.54
C ILE A 111 -6.54 -2.79 0.88
N CYS A 112 -7.23 -2.24 1.88
CA CYS A 112 -7.15 -2.74 3.25
C CYS A 112 -7.56 -4.20 3.39
N ASP A 113 -8.59 -4.63 2.64
CA ASP A 113 -9.04 -6.03 2.66
C ASP A 113 -8.05 -6.96 1.96
N GLU A 114 -7.50 -6.55 0.83
CA GLU A 114 -6.51 -7.32 0.06
C GLU A 114 -5.21 -7.53 0.87
N TYR A 115 -4.69 -6.47 1.49
CA TYR A 115 -3.40 -6.49 2.20
C TYR A 115 -3.54 -6.62 3.73
N LYS A 116 -4.75 -6.80 4.24
CA LYS A 116 -5.06 -7.00 5.68
C LYS A 116 -4.62 -5.85 6.59
N VAL A 117 -4.75 -4.62 6.10
CA VAL A 117 -4.48 -3.38 6.87
C VAL A 117 -5.69 -3.08 7.77
N LEU A 118 -5.79 -3.77 8.90
CA LEU A 118 -7.01 -3.80 9.73
C LEU A 118 -7.34 -2.44 10.36
N ASP A 119 -6.35 -1.64 10.79
CA ASP A 119 -6.56 -0.31 11.36
C ASP A 119 -7.24 0.63 10.38
N ASN A 120 -6.69 0.70 9.18
CA ASN A 120 -7.21 1.57 8.13
C ASN A 120 -8.57 1.07 7.65
N TYR A 121 -8.78 -0.25 7.63
CA TYR A 121 -10.10 -0.84 7.35
C TYR A 121 -11.16 -0.38 8.36
N ALA A 122 -10.83 -0.41 9.65
CA ALA A 122 -11.71 0.07 10.71
C ALA A 122 -11.99 1.57 10.56
N THR A 123 -10.94 2.37 10.34
CA THR A 123 -11.06 3.83 10.14
C THR A 123 -11.94 4.18 8.94
N CYS A 124 -11.78 3.50 7.80
CA CYS A 124 -12.63 3.71 6.62
C CYS A 124 -14.09 3.40 6.91
N ASN A 125 -14.39 2.28 7.59
CA ASN A 125 -15.77 1.94 7.95
C ASN A 125 -16.39 2.97 8.91
N PHE A 126 -15.59 3.52 9.84
CA PHE A 126 -16.03 4.59 10.74
C PHE A 126 -16.40 5.86 9.94
N LEU A 127 -15.51 6.31 9.05
CA LEU A 127 -15.76 7.52 8.24
C LEU A 127 -16.92 7.34 7.26
N LEU A 128 -17.10 6.14 6.68
CA LEU A 128 -18.28 5.84 5.86
C LEU A 128 -19.57 5.85 6.68
N ALA A 129 -19.53 5.42 7.94
CA ALA A 129 -20.66 5.52 8.85
C ALA A 129 -21.02 6.99 9.14
N ASP A 130 -20.02 7.87 9.33
CA ASP A 130 -20.22 9.32 9.45
C ASP A 130 -20.88 9.93 8.19
N ILE A 131 -20.44 9.52 7.00
CA ILE A 131 -21.04 9.94 5.74
C ILE A 131 -22.50 9.50 5.66
N ASN A 132 -22.80 8.24 6.00
CA ASN A 132 -24.15 7.70 6.02
C ASN A 132 -25.05 8.46 7.02
N PHE A 133 -24.53 8.78 8.20
CA PHE A 133 -25.24 9.59 9.19
C PHE A 133 -25.60 10.97 8.62
N LYS A 134 -24.64 11.66 8.00
CA LYS A 134 -24.86 12.97 7.35
C LYS A 134 -25.87 12.91 6.20
N LYS A 135 -25.94 11.77 5.50
CA LYS A 135 -26.92 11.52 4.43
C LYS A 135 -28.30 11.07 4.94
N GLY A 136 -28.48 10.93 6.29
CA GLY A 136 -29.73 10.47 6.91
C GLY A 136 -29.96 8.96 6.81
N LYS A 137 -28.95 8.20 6.38
CA LYS A 137 -28.98 6.74 6.29
C LYS A 137 -28.58 6.12 7.65
N TYR A 138 -29.44 6.26 8.63
CA TYR A 138 -29.10 5.93 10.03
C TYR A 138 -28.84 4.44 10.27
N SER A 139 -29.58 3.55 9.60
CA SER A 139 -29.39 2.11 9.74
C SER A 139 -28.01 1.67 9.24
N GLU A 140 -27.62 2.15 8.05
CA GLU A 140 -26.31 1.87 7.46
C GLU A 140 -25.19 2.51 8.28
N SER A 141 -25.44 3.67 8.87
CA SER A 141 -24.49 4.33 9.77
C SER A 141 -24.21 3.48 11.01
N VAL A 142 -25.25 2.99 11.69
CA VAL A 142 -25.08 2.11 12.87
C VAL A 142 -24.30 0.85 12.53
N MET A 143 -24.65 0.17 11.44
CA MET A 143 -23.93 -1.04 10.98
C MET A 143 -22.46 -0.74 10.68
N GLY A 144 -22.18 0.42 10.11
CA GLY A 144 -20.79 0.86 9.83
C GLY A 144 -19.98 1.09 11.10
N TYR A 145 -20.56 1.74 12.10
CA TYR A 145 -19.90 1.94 13.41
C TYR A 145 -19.66 0.63 14.16
N GLU A 146 -20.63 -0.29 14.16
CA GLU A 146 -20.46 -1.62 14.77
C GLU A 146 -19.32 -2.40 14.11
N LYS A 147 -19.25 -2.35 12.79
CA LYS A 147 -18.17 -2.97 12.02
C LYS A 147 -16.82 -2.35 12.34
N ALA A 148 -16.74 -1.03 12.39
CA ALA A 148 -15.51 -0.32 12.75
C ALA A 148 -15.03 -0.72 14.15
N LEU A 149 -15.96 -0.71 15.14
CA LEU A 149 -15.67 -1.08 16.51
C LEU A 149 -15.12 -2.52 16.61
N TYR A 150 -15.74 -3.47 15.91
CA TYR A 150 -15.27 -4.85 15.88
C TYR A 150 -13.80 -4.95 15.44
N TYR A 151 -13.42 -4.25 14.38
CA TYR A 151 -12.04 -4.29 13.86
C TYR A 151 -11.06 -3.53 14.74
N PHE A 152 -11.45 -2.43 15.38
CA PHE A 152 -10.61 -1.74 16.36
C PHE A 152 -10.30 -2.62 17.57
N ILE A 153 -11.29 -3.35 18.09
CA ILE A 153 -11.08 -4.29 19.20
C ILE A 153 -10.18 -5.43 18.77
N LYS A 154 -10.46 -6.03 17.62
CA LYS A 154 -9.67 -7.15 17.08
C LYS A 154 -8.21 -6.79 16.83
N ASN A 155 -7.91 -5.56 16.45
CA ASN A 155 -6.55 -5.12 16.26
C ASN A 155 -5.82 -4.87 17.58
N ASN A 156 -6.45 -4.22 18.55
CA ASN A 156 -5.89 -4.02 19.88
C ASN A 156 -5.58 -5.34 20.63
N ASP A 157 -6.33 -6.39 20.37
CA ASP A 157 -6.06 -7.71 20.96
C ASP A 157 -4.83 -8.40 20.35
N LYS A 158 -4.48 -8.08 19.09
CA LYS A 158 -3.23 -8.57 18.48
C LYS A 158 -1.98 -7.92 19.08
N ASP A 159 -2.04 -6.64 19.39
CA ASP A 159 -0.91 -5.91 19.98
C ASP A 159 -0.61 -6.33 21.43
N LYS A 160 -1.54 -7.05 22.09
CA LYS A 160 -1.35 -7.59 23.44
C LYS A 160 -0.76 -9.02 23.47
N LEU A 161 -0.60 -9.66 22.32
CA LEU A 161 -0.11 -11.04 22.19
C LEU A 161 1.39 -11.16 21.88
N TYR A 162 2.14 -10.02 21.90
CA TYR A 162 3.58 -9.95 21.71
C TYR A 162 4.26 -9.23 22.91
#